data_4c1b37680c8e361fe1f4da29818ae2e6
#
_entry.id   4c1b37680c8e361fe1f4da29818ae2e6
#
_cell.length_a   1.000
_cell.length_b   1.000
_cell.length_c   1.000
_cell.angle_alpha   90.00
_cell.angle_beta   90.00
_cell.angle_gamma   90.00
#
_symmetry.space_group_name_H-M   'P 1'
#
loop_
_entity.id
_entity.type
_entity.pdbx_description
1 polymer ?
#
loop_
_entity_poly.entity_id
_entity_poly.type
_entity_poly.pdbx_seq_one_letter_code
_entity_poly.pdbx_strand_id
1 'polypeptide(L)'
;MYDVLSGFPRCRKGRAYWSISPAAQRPEQTPGGIRIGFDSDAEYLAGWQRWAMRRLLAVPTSVAQLRNIENFQYATLAGLLSAKDLALISVWSPTFLTTLFARLPNWAERIVEDIEAGQLHFPQTNADHGFKEFSVKRNRSRSRFLKTKLQEFGPSARFLKTIWPSLSLVSAWGDASASMFLPELKSWLPDVPFQPKGLLATEGVTSFPLRSSHGSALAIRSHVFEFQPVETAVDPTRPAKWAWELEQGCRYQVLLTTGGGLYRYAIGDEIEVTGFSRQCPLLKFTGRAGVQSDLVGEKLHEQHVRDAIRRSCESLRLEPAFAMLIPVHAEASDQHLAPGYRAILVMRNLNCTTAELETFERNVAEKIELQLCNNSQYRYAIGLGQLRKLDTWILPTSPEQAWSVYESECRRRGQKSGDIKPTVIARGAGWDNVFKAIRWNKSSQALDQ
;
A
#
# COMPACT_ATOMS: atom_id res chain seq x y z
N MET A 1 -17.44 3.00 -12.48
CA MET A 1 -16.98 3.61 -13.75
C MET A 1 -17.82 4.82 -14.15
N TYR A 2 -19.16 4.72 -14.24
CA TYR A 2 -20.03 5.87 -14.63
C TYR A 2 -19.84 7.08 -13.73
N ASP A 3 -19.82 6.89 -12.40
CA ASP A 3 -19.62 7.97 -11.42
C ASP A 3 -18.26 8.67 -11.60
N VAL A 4 -17.19 7.89 -11.83
CA VAL A 4 -15.85 8.44 -12.14
C VAL A 4 -15.87 9.23 -13.43
N LEU A 5 -16.40 8.66 -14.52
CA LEU A 5 -16.40 9.31 -15.83
C LEU A 5 -17.30 10.55 -15.90
N SER A 6 -18.38 10.59 -15.11
CA SER A 6 -19.24 11.78 -15.00
C SER A 6 -18.61 12.87 -14.14
N GLY A 7 -17.93 12.50 -13.07
CA GLY A 7 -17.26 13.43 -12.17
C GLY A 7 -15.94 13.98 -12.66
N PHE A 8 -15.24 13.21 -13.48
CA PHE A 8 -13.93 13.54 -14.04
C PHE A 8 -13.94 13.43 -15.57
N PRO A 9 -14.52 14.40 -16.28
CA PRO A 9 -14.72 14.34 -17.75
C PRO A 9 -13.42 14.15 -18.53
N ARG A 10 -12.28 14.63 -18.00
CA ARG A 10 -10.96 14.44 -18.63
C ARG A 10 -10.56 12.98 -18.74
N CYS A 11 -11.02 12.12 -17.79
CA CYS A 11 -10.78 10.68 -17.85
C CYS A 11 -11.40 9.99 -19.08
N ARG A 12 -12.38 10.63 -19.74
CA ARG A 12 -12.98 10.11 -20.99
C ARG A 12 -12.10 10.36 -22.22
N LYS A 13 -11.23 11.36 -22.17
CA LYS A 13 -10.47 11.85 -23.32
C LYS A 13 -8.98 11.52 -23.25
N GLY A 14 -8.47 11.18 -22.06
CA GLY A 14 -7.08 10.89 -21.83
C GLY A 14 -6.82 9.41 -21.60
N ARG A 15 -5.53 9.06 -21.56
CA ARG A 15 -5.10 7.70 -21.23
C ARG A 15 -5.11 7.47 -19.72
N ALA A 16 -5.29 6.20 -19.37
CA ALA A 16 -5.20 5.74 -18.00
C ALA A 16 -3.90 4.93 -17.78
N TYR A 17 -3.35 5.05 -16.59
CA TYR A 17 -2.45 4.04 -16.07
C TYR A 17 -3.24 3.13 -15.13
N TRP A 18 -3.27 1.86 -15.46
CA TRP A 18 -3.83 0.83 -14.59
C TRP A 18 -2.68 -0.04 -14.10
N SER A 19 -2.54 -0.15 -12.78
CA SER A 19 -1.44 -0.90 -12.20
C SER A 19 -1.48 -2.35 -12.65
N ILE A 20 -0.37 -2.78 -13.20
CA ILE A 20 -0.11 -4.15 -13.58
C ILE A 20 0.93 -4.64 -12.60
N SER A 21 0.67 -5.75 -11.93
CA SER A 21 1.70 -6.39 -11.10
C SER A 21 2.73 -7.07 -12.01
N PRO A 22 4.04 -6.94 -11.73
CA PRO A 22 5.02 -7.70 -12.48
C PRO A 22 4.73 -9.20 -12.33
N ALA A 23 4.86 -9.96 -13.40
CA ALA A 23 4.71 -11.40 -13.40
C ALA A 23 5.81 -12.03 -12.53
N ALA A 24 5.54 -12.15 -11.24
CA ALA A 24 6.50 -12.68 -10.27
C ALA A 24 6.76 -14.18 -10.44
N GLN A 25 5.96 -14.89 -11.22
CA GLN A 25 6.07 -16.35 -11.44
C GLN A 25 5.75 -16.69 -12.90
N ARG A 26 6.41 -17.75 -13.39
CA ARG A 26 6.00 -18.37 -14.66
C ARG A 26 4.55 -18.82 -14.54
N PRO A 27 3.77 -18.76 -15.66
CA PRO A 27 2.46 -19.39 -15.67
C PRO A 27 2.61 -20.85 -15.25
N GLU A 28 2.08 -21.18 -14.10
CA GLU A 28 2.04 -22.55 -13.63
C GLU A 28 0.76 -23.22 -14.14
N GLN A 29 0.81 -24.51 -14.32
CA GLN A 29 -0.36 -25.31 -14.63
C GLN A 29 -0.48 -26.42 -13.59
N THR A 30 -1.72 -26.71 -13.21
CA THR A 30 -1.99 -27.93 -12.44
C THR A 30 -1.60 -29.16 -13.25
N PRO A 31 -1.38 -30.33 -12.61
CA PRO A 31 -1.17 -31.59 -13.35
C PRO A 31 -2.27 -31.90 -14.38
N GLY A 32 -3.48 -31.37 -14.19
CA GLY A 32 -4.61 -31.47 -15.11
C GLY A 32 -4.67 -30.39 -16.21
N GLY A 33 -3.62 -29.55 -16.36
CA GLY A 33 -3.52 -28.53 -17.42
C GLY A 33 -4.28 -27.23 -17.14
N ILE A 34 -4.83 -27.03 -15.95
CA ILE A 34 -5.48 -25.77 -15.55
C ILE A 34 -4.41 -24.73 -15.24
N ARG A 35 -4.46 -23.57 -15.88
CA ARG A 35 -3.55 -22.45 -15.60
C ARG A 35 -3.76 -21.93 -14.18
N ILE A 36 -2.66 -21.72 -13.47
CA ILE A 36 -2.63 -21.08 -12.14
C ILE A 36 -2.17 -19.64 -12.32
N GLY A 37 -3.02 -18.69 -11.90
CA GLY A 37 -2.76 -17.25 -12.01
C GLY A 37 -3.24 -16.65 -13.33
N PHE A 38 -3.05 -15.34 -13.46
CA PHE A 38 -3.41 -14.56 -14.65
C PHE A 38 -2.20 -13.75 -15.08
N ASP A 39 -1.99 -13.65 -16.40
CA ASP A 39 -0.92 -12.83 -16.96
C ASP A 39 -1.27 -11.33 -16.85
N SER A 40 -2.55 -10.97 -16.93
CA SER A 40 -3.03 -9.59 -16.70
C SER A 40 -4.55 -9.53 -16.53
N ASP A 41 -5.04 -8.45 -15.87
CA ASP A 41 -6.47 -8.15 -15.76
C ASP A 41 -7.17 -8.01 -17.14
N ALA A 42 -6.41 -7.77 -18.20
CA ALA A 42 -6.93 -7.66 -19.55
C ALA A 42 -7.40 -9.02 -20.13
N GLU A 43 -7.02 -10.14 -19.53
CA GLU A 43 -7.46 -11.47 -20.00
C GLU A 43 -8.94 -11.73 -19.74
N TYR A 44 -9.54 -11.04 -18.75
CA TYR A 44 -10.99 -11.08 -18.53
C TYR A 44 -11.82 -10.41 -19.63
N LEU A 45 -11.17 -9.66 -20.55
CA LEU A 45 -11.86 -8.86 -21.56
C LEU A 45 -11.99 -9.61 -22.88
N ALA A 46 -13.13 -9.47 -23.53
CA ALA A 46 -13.34 -9.95 -24.90
C ALA A 46 -12.40 -9.25 -25.91
N GLY A 47 -12.14 -9.88 -27.05
CA GLY A 47 -11.10 -9.45 -28.00
C GLY A 47 -11.13 -7.97 -28.40
N TRP A 48 -12.31 -7.39 -28.70
CA TRP A 48 -12.43 -5.96 -29.04
C TRP A 48 -12.21 -5.03 -27.83
N GLN A 49 -12.64 -5.47 -26.64
CA GLN A 49 -12.40 -4.72 -25.38
C GLN A 49 -10.91 -4.69 -25.04
N ARG A 50 -10.19 -5.81 -25.28
CA ARG A 50 -8.74 -5.90 -25.13
C ARG A 50 -8.00 -4.96 -26.07
N TRP A 51 -8.45 -4.87 -27.33
CA TRP A 51 -7.90 -3.92 -28.30
C TRP A 51 -8.13 -2.45 -27.87
N ALA A 52 -9.35 -2.11 -27.40
CA ALA A 52 -9.67 -0.79 -26.89
C ALA A 52 -8.83 -0.44 -25.66
N MET A 53 -8.69 -1.37 -24.71
CA MET A 53 -7.86 -1.17 -23.51
C MET A 53 -6.41 -0.88 -23.85
N ARG A 54 -5.81 -1.56 -24.81
CA ARG A 54 -4.43 -1.27 -25.26
C ARG A 54 -4.22 0.15 -25.75
N ARG A 55 -5.24 0.79 -26.27
CA ARG A 55 -5.19 2.20 -26.71
C ARG A 55 -5.42 3.19 -25.57
N LEU A 56 -6.19 2.79 -24.58
CA LEU A 56 -6.50 3.61 -23.41
C LEU A 56 -5.38 3.58 -22.35
N LEU A 57 -4.52 2.57 -22.37
CA LEU A 57 -3.44 2.47 -21.39
C LEU A 57 -2.23 3.30 -21.80
N ALA A 58 -1.69 4.06 -20.82
CA ALA A 58 -0.44 4.80 -20.97
C ALA A 58 0.78 3.86 -20.95
N VAL A 59 0.68 2.76 -20.20
CA VAL A 59 1.69 1.70 -20.10
C VAL A 59 1.01 0.40 -20.53
N PRO A 60 1.55 -0.32 -21.53
CA PRO A 60 0.96 -1.55 -22.01
C PRO A 60 1.15 -2.69 -21.00
N THR A 61 0.22 -3.65 -21.04
CA THR A 61 0.22 -4.81 -20.14
C THR A 61 1.45 -5.70 -20.30
N SER A 62 2.11 -5.68 -21.45
CA SER A 62 3.35 -6.46 -21.70
C SER A 62 4.50 -6.06 -20.75
N VAL A 63 4.49 -4.87 -20.17
CA VAL A 63 5.49 -4.45 -19.17
C VAL A 63 5.49 -5.37 -17.95
N ALA A 64 4.36 -6.02 -17.63
CA ALA A 64 4.28 -7.03 -16.56
C ALA A 64 5.18 -8.26 -16.78
N GLN A 65 5.61 -8.52 -18.01
CA GLN A 65 6.47 -9.67 -18.35
C GLN A 65 7.94 -9.43 -17.95
N LEU A 66 8.32 -8.20 -17.63
CA LEU A 66 9.63 -7.88 -17.09
C LEU A 66 9.79 -8.54 -15.70
N ARG A 67 10.87 -9.29 -15.56
CA ARG A 67 11.15 -10.07 -14.33
C ARG A 67 11.92 -9.26 -13.31
N ASN A 68 12.78 -8.38 -13.77
CA ASN A 68 13.53 -7.49 -12.90
C ASN A 68 12.66 -6.30 -12.50
N ILE A 69 12.57 -6.04 -11.20
CA ILE A 69 11.68 -5.00 -10.66
C ILE A 69 12.11 -3.59 -11.04
N GLU A 70 13.43 -3.34 -11.16
CA GLU A 70 13.94 -2.04 -11.58
C GLU A 70 13.65 -1.79 -13.06
N ASN A 71 13.80 -2.81 -13.91
CA ASN A 71 13.44 -2.73 -15.32
C ASN A 71 11.95 -2.51 -15.52
N PHE A 72 11.11 -3.19 -14.72
CA PHE A 72 9.67 -2.99 -14.69
C PHE A 72 9.29 -1.55 -14.28
N GLN A 73 9.90 -1.03 -13.21
CA GLN A 73 9.69 0.34 -12.75
C GLN A 73 10.15 1.36 -13.80
N TYR A 74 11.31 1.12 -14.41
CA TYR A 74 11.86 1.97 -15.45
C TYR A 74 10.96 2.03 -16.68
N ALA A 75 10.52 0.89 -17.19
CA ALA A 75 9.58 0.81 -18.32
C ALA A 75 8.25 1.48 -18.03
N THR A 76 7.73 1.28 -16.81
CA THR A 76 6.51 1.92 -16.34
C THR A 76 6.65 3.43 -16.34
N LEU A 77 7.73 3.95 -15.76
CA LEU A 77 7.98 5.39 -15.68
C LEU A 77 8.21 5.99 -17.08
N ALA A 78 8.91 5.30 -17.96
CA ALA A 78 9.12 5.73 -19.35
C ALA A 78 7.79 5.80 -20.13
N GLY A 79 6.90 4.82 -19.95
CA GLY A 79 5.57 4.84 -20.52
C GLY A 79 4.71 6.01 -20.01
N LEU A 80 4.74 6.25 -18.70
CA LEU A 80 4.04 7.37 -18.06
C LEU A 80 4.57 8.73 -18.55
N LEU A 81 5.89 8.93 -18.58
CA LEU A 81 6.49 10.19 -19.06
C LEU A 81 6.26 10.43 -20.56
N SER A 82 6.14 9.36 -21.35
CA SER A 82 5.77 9.45 -22.77
C SER A 82 4.34 9.94 -22.99
N ALA A 83 3.45 9.68 -22.02
CA ALA A 83 2.03 9.97 -22.12
C ALA A 83 1.75 11.44 -21.77
N LYS A 84 1.49 12.30 -22.77
CA LYS A 84 1.10 13.70 -22.56
C LYS A 84 -0.33 13.89 -22.08
N ASP A 85 -1.16 12.92 -22.35
CA ASP A 85 -2.61 12.90 -22.15
C ASP A 85 -3.04 11.97 -21.00
N LEU A 86 -2.12 11.67 -20.06
CA LEU A 86 -2.44 10.90 -18.86
C LEU A 86 -3.52 11.62 -18.04
N ALA A 87 -4.65 10.96 -17.81
CA ALA A 87 -5.82 11.54 -17.15
C ALA A 87 -6.25 10.81 -15.88
N LEU A 88 -5.91 9.52 -15.77
CA LEU A 88 -6.24 8.67 -14.63
C LEU A 88 -5.03 7.81 -14.27
N ILE A 89 -4.73 7.73 -12.99
CA ILE A 89 -3.84 6.71 -12.42
C ILE A 89 -4.64 5.85 -11.45
N SER A 90 -4.69 4.54 -11.70
CA SER A 90 -5.34 3.57 -10.82
C SER A 90 -4.33 2.49 -10.44
N VAL A 91 -3.93 2.48 -9.17
CA VAL A 91 -2.97 1.52 -8.61
C VAL A 91 -3.56 0.85 -7.38
N TRP A 92 -3.00 -0.26 -6.94
CA TRP A 92 -3.43 -0.90 -5.71
C TRP A 92 -2.96 -0.12 -4.49
N SER A 93 -1.65 0.03 -4.32
CA SER A 93 -1.06 0.72 -3.16
C SER A 93 -0.55 2.11 -3.51
N PRO A 94 -0.70 3.11 -2.63
CA PRO A 94 -0.03 4.41 -2.77
C PRO A 94 1.50 4.26 -2.85
N THR A 95 2.07 3.31 -2.10
CA THR A 95 3.52 3.04 -2.07
C THR A 95 4.09 2.69 -3.43
N PHE A 96 3.30 2.08 -4.32
CA PHE A 96 3.74 1.81 -5.68
C PHE A 96 4.11 3.10 -6.43
N LEU A 97 3.27 4.15 -6.30
CA LEU A 97 3.52 5.43 -6.96
C LEU A 97 4.65 6.21 -6.30
N THR A 98 4.68 6.25 -4.97
CA THR A 98 5.74 6.99 -4.26
C THR A 98 7.10 6.39 -4.53
N THR A 99 7.23 5.07 -4.49
CA THR A 99 8.47 4.37 -4.86
C THR A 99 8.88 4.63 -6.32
N LEU A 100 7.89 4.66 -7.23
CA LEU A 100 8.15 4.94 -8.64
C LEU A 100 8.64 6.39 -8.85
N PHE A 101 7.99 7.37 -8.20
CA PHE A 101 8.36 8.77 -8.32
C PHE A 101 9.69 9.09 -7.62
N ALA A 102 10.03 8.39 -6.55
CA ALA A 102 11.33 8.49 -5.89
C ALA A 102 12.51 8.11 -6.80
N ARG A 103 12.26 7.40 -7.91
CA ARG A 103 13.29 7.08 -8.93
C ARG A 103 13.54 8.20 -9.94
N LEU A 104 12.65 9.20 -9.99
CA LEU A 104 12.77 10.31 -10.96
C LEU A 104 14.13 11.03 -10.91
N PRO A 105 14.73 11.37 -9.75
CA PRO A 105 16.03 12.02 -9.71
C PRO A 105 17.12 11.25 -10.45
N ASN A 106 17.08 9.94 -10.41
CA ASN A 106 18.12 9.08 -10.99
C ASN A 106 17.84 8.67 -12.44
N TRP A 107 16.57 8.67 -12.86
CA TRP A 107 16.20 8.07 -14.15
C TRP A 107 15.58 9.04 -15.15
N ALA A 108 15.11 10.22 -14.72
CA ALA A 108 14.33 11.10 -15.59
C ALA A 108 15.10 11.53 -16.84
N GLU A 109 16.37 11.91 -16.72
CA GLU A 109 17.20 12.34 -17.85
C GLU A 109 17.38 11.21 -18.86
N ARG A 110 17.78 10.03 -18.40
CA ARG A 110 17.95 8.84 -19.23
C ARG A 110 16.65 8.44 -19.93
N ILE A 111 15.50 8.50 -19.23
CA ILE A 111 14.21 8.20 -19.84
C ILE A 111 13.87 9.23 -20.93
N VAL A 112 14.20 10.49 -20.73
CA VAL A 112 13.98 11.55 -21.74
C VAL A 112 14.79 11.28 -23.00
N GLU A 113 16.03 10.81 -22.88
CA GLU A 113 16.88 10.38 -24.00
C GLU A 113 16.31 9.15 -24.70
N ASP A 114 15.83 8.16 -23.94
CA ASP A 114 15.17 6.97 -24.46
C ASP A 114 13.91 7.30 -25.26
N ILE A 115 13.10 8.27 -24.81
CA ILE A 115 11.95 8.76 -25.55
C ILE A 115 12.37 9.46 -26.85
N GLU A 116 13.50 10.17 -26.86
CA GLU A 116 14.03 10.78 -28.07
C GLU A 116 14.52 9.72 -29.07
N ALA A 117 15.22 8.70 -28.59
CA ALA A 117 15.75 7.62 -29.40
C ALA A 117 14.63 6.67 -29.88
N GLY A 118 13.58 6.47 -29.06
CA GLY A 118 12.55 5.45 -29.29
C GLY A 118 12.98 4.05 -28.84
N GLN A 119 13.93 3.96 -27.91
CA GLN A 119 14.48 2.72 -27.39
C GLN A 119 14.71 2.82 -25.90
N LEU A 120 14.34 1.77 -25.13
CA LEU A 120 14.60 1.70 -23.69
C LEU A 120 15.99 1.12 -23.39
N HIS A 121 16.73 1.80 -22.53
CA HIS A 121 17.99 1.32 -21.98
C HIS A 121 17.78 0.96 -20.50
N PHE A 122 17.47 -0.28 -20.23
CA PHE A 122 17.15 -0.76 -18.89
C PHE A 122 18.32 -0.59 -17.90
N PRO A 123 18.03 -0.28 -16.63
CA PRO A 123 19.06 -0.21 -15.58
C PRO A 123 19.81 -1.54 -15.41
N GLN A 124 19.10 -2.66 -15.50
CA GLN A 124 19.65 -4.01 -15.36
C GLN A 124 19.71 -4.70 -16.73
N THR A 125 20.81 -4.52 -17.44
CA THR A 125 20.95 -4.99 -18.83
C THR A 125 20.92 -6.51 -19.00
N ASN A 126 21.30 -7.28 -17.97
CA ASN A 126 21.41 -8.74 -18.04
C ASN A 126 20.15 -9.48 -17.61
N ALA A 127 19.16 -8.80 -17.04
CA ALA A 127 18.04 -9.45 -16.36
C ALA A 127 16.87 -9.83 -17.29
N ASP A 128 16.62 -9.04 -18.35
CA ASP A 128 15.46 -9.21 -19.25
C ASP A 128 15.91 -9.25 -20.71
N HIS A 129 16.96 -10.04 -21.00
CA HIS A 129 17.47 -10.21 -22.36
C HIS A 129 16.37 -10.70 -23.32
N GLY A 130 16.22 -9.99 -24.44
CA GLY A 130 15.26 -10.35 -25.47
C GLY A 130 13.85 -9.83 -25.29
N PHE A 131 13.57 -9.04 -24.22
CA PHE A 131 12.27 -8.38 -24.06
C PHE A 131 12.08 -7.33 -25.17
N LYS A 132 11.13 -7.57 -26.06
CA LYS A 132 10.81 -6.71 -27.22
C LYS A 132 9.37 -6.22 -27.24
N GLU A 133 8.55 -6.69 -26.32
CA GLU A 133 7.10 -6.45 -26.31
C GLU A 133 6.71 -5.02 -25.98
N PHE A 134 7.62 -4.23 -25.44
CA PHE A 134 7.42 -2.82 -25.20
C PHE A 134 8.63 -1.99 -25.56
N SER A 135 8.43 -0.99 -26.39
CA SER A 135 9.35 0.11 -26.62
C SER A 135 8.59 1.44 -26.55
N VAL A 136 9.24 2.48 -26.10
CA VAL A 136 8.70 3.83 -26.21
C VAL A 136 8.73 4.27 -27.67
N LYS A 137 7.63 4.88 -28.15
CA LYS A 137 7.64 5.46 -29.48
C LYS A 137 8.55 6.68 -29.50
N ARG A 138 9.46 6.73 -30.51
CA ARG A 138 10.30 7.90 -30.74
C ARG A 138 9.47 9.18 -30.77
N ASN A 139 9.75 10.13 -29.89
CA ASN A 139 9.01 11.38 -29.79
C ASN A 139 9.92 12.56 -29.39
N ARG A 140 10.60 13.14 -30.37
CA ARG A 140 11.51 14.28 -30.16
C ARG A 140 10.83 15.51 -29.54
N SER A 141 9.59 15.77 -29.92
CA SER A 141 8.86 16.91 -29.37
C SER A 141 8.57 16.72 -27.88
N ARG A 142 8.11 15.52 -27.50
CA ARG A 142 7.86 15.18 -26.09
C ARG A 142 9.16 15.18 -25.28
N SER A 143 10.23 14.59 -25.81
CA SER A 143 11.55 14.57 -25.15
C SER A 143 12.04 15.99 -24.89
N ARG A 144 12.03 16.87 -25.90
CA ARG A 144 12.44 18.27 -25.73
C ARG A 144 11.63 18.99 -24.67
N PHE A 145 10.30 18.81 -24.68
CA PHE A 145 9.42 19.38 -23.67
C PHE A 145 9.77 18.88 -22.25
N LEU A 146 9.92 17.58 -22.08
CA LEU A 146 10.29 16.97 -20.80
C LEU A 146 11.65 17.50 -20.32
N LYS A 147 12.66 17.54 -21.19
CA LYS A 147 14.00 18.04 -20.88
C LYS A 147 13.97 19.48 -20.37
N THR A 148 13.25 20.36 -21.09
CA THR A 148 13.09 21.75 -20.67
C THR A 148 12.42 21.85 -19.29
N LYS A 149 11.34 21.07 -19.05
CA LYS A 149 10.62 21.13 -17.79
C LYS A 149 11.39 20.48 -16.63
N LEU A 150 12.19 19.48 -16.91
CA LEU A 150 13.07 18.88 -15.93
C LEU A 150 14.19 19.85 -15.51
N GLN A 151 14.76 20.59 -16.45
CA GLN A 151 15.73 21.65 -16.15
C GLN A 151 15.13 22.82 -15.35
N GLU A 152 13.87 23.16 -15.62
CA GLU A 152 13.15 24.27 -14.97
C GLU A 152 12.72 23.95 -13.52
N PHE A 153 12.23 22.74 -13.28
CA PHE A 153 11.57 22.39 -12.01
C PHE A 153 12.26 21.25 -11.24
N GLY A 154 13.27 20.64 -11.83
CA GLY A 154 13.80 19.37 -11.32
C GLY A 154 12.74 18.25 -11.31
N PRO A 155 13.07 17.06 -10.77
CA PRO A 155 12.15 15.93 -10.61
C PRO A 155 11.24 16.17 -9.38
N SER A 156 10.19 16.96 -9.55
CA SER A 156 9.35 17.49 -8.47
C SER A 156 7.86 17.37 -8.77
N ALA A 157 7.01 17.64 -7.78
CA ALA A 157 5.55 17.75 -7.94
C ALA A 157 5.17 18.76 -9.03
N ARG A 158 5.90 19.88 -9.11
CA ARG A 158 5.69 20.90 -10.14
C ARG A 158 6.01 20.39 -11.54
N PHE A 159 7.05 19.59 -11.67
CA PHE A 159 7.37 18.88 -12.90
C PHE A 159 6.21 17.96 -13.31
N LEU A 160 5.77 17.07 -12.42
CA LEU A 160 4.67 16.13 -12.70
C LEU A 160 3.36 16.85 -13.08
N LYS A 161 3.00 17.91 -12.37
CA LYS A 161 1.83 18.74 -12.68
C LYS A 161 1.92 19.33 -14.09
N THR A 162 3.11 19.79 -14.47
CA THR A 162 3.33 20.45 -15.77
C THR A 162 3.30 19.46 -16.93
N ILE A 163 3.86 18.27 -16.75
CA ILE A 163 3.92 17.27 -17.83
C ILE A 163 2.64 16.49 -18.02
N TRP A 164 1.74 16.46 -17.01
CA TRP A 164 0.43 15.79 -17.04
C TRP A 164 -0.73 16.74 -16.73
N PRO A 165 -0.97 17.75 -17.56
CA PRO A 165 -2.02 18.76 -17.30
C PRO A 165 -3.44 18.19 -17.32
N SER A 166 -3.61 16.98 -17.88
CA SER A 166 -4.90 16.29 -17.95
C SER A 166 -5.15 15.35 -16.78
N LEU A 167 -4.14 15.09 -15.93
CA LEU A 167 -4.29 14.19 -14.80
C LEU A 167 -5.32 14.75 -13.81
N SER A 168 -6.42 14.03 -13.65
CA SER A 168 -7.59 14.51 -12.93
C SER A 168 -8.04 13.58 -11.82
N LEU A 169 -7.47 12.37 -11.74
CA LEU A 169 -7.80 11.42 -10.68
C LEU A 169 -6.66 10.43 -10.43
N VAL A 170 -6.36 10.23 -9.16
CA VAL A 170 -5.57 9.07 -8.68
C VAL A 170 -6.45 8.21 -7.80
N SER A 171 -6.48 6.91 -8.06
CA SER A 171 -7.20 5.93 -7.25
C SER A 171 -6.25 4.85 -6.72
N ALA A 172 -6.24 4.65 -5.42
CA ALA A 172 -5.48 3.60 -4.75
C ALA A 172 -6.19 3.17 -3.46
N TRP A 173 -5.69 2.14 -2.78
CA TRP A 173 -6.12 1.89 -1.41
C TRP A 173 -5.82 3.11 -0.53
N GLY A 174 -6.81 3.53 0.24
CA GLY A 174 -6.70 4.71 1.10
C GLY A 174 -7.10 4.45 2.54
N ASP A 175 -7.57 3.24 2.84
CA ASP A 175 -8.04 2.85 4.15
C ASP A 175 -7.00 2.03 4.92
N ALA A 176 -7.23 1.85 6.20
CA ALA A 176 -6.40 1.08 7.11
C ALA A 176 -4.92 1.51 7.03
N SER A 177 -3.98 0.58 6.96
CA SER A 177 -2.54 0.85 6.94
C SER A 177 -2.07 1.61 5.69
N ALA A 178 -2.79 1.52 4.57
CA ALA A 178 -2.47 2.27 3.36
C ALA A 178 -2.62 3.79 3.52
N SER A 179 -3.48 4.24 4.45
CA SER A 179 -3.70 5.67 4.72
C SER A 179 -2.43 6.42 5.14
N MET A 180 -1.47 5.74 5.77
CA MET A 180 -0.20 6.33 6.23
C MET A 180 0.67 6.86 5.08
N PHE A 181 0.51 6.30 3.87
CA PHE A 181 1.31 6.67 2.69
C PHE A 181 0.63 7.74 1.82
N LEU A 182 -0.61 8.13 2.15
CA LEU A 182 -1.33 9.17 1.39
C LEU A 182 -0.69 10.55 1.48
N PRO A 183 -0.16 11.03 2.63
CA PRO A 183 0.49 12.33 2.69
C PRO A 183 1.68 12.43 1.73
N GLU A 184 2.47 11.37 1.60
CA GLU A 184 3.60 11.34 0.67
C GLU A 184 3.14 11.31 -0.80
N LEU A 185 2.13 10.49 -1.13
CA LEU A 185 1.53 10.52 -2.46
C LEU A 185 1.00 11.92 -2.81
N LYS A 186 0.36 12.59 -1.84
CA LYS A 186 -0.13 13.97 -2.00
C LYS A 186 1.00 14.98 -2.17
N SER A 187 2.17 14.77 -1.58
CA SER A 187 3.32 15.64 -1.79
C SER A 187 3.81 15.62 -3.26
N TRP A 188 3.71 14.47 -3.92
CA TRP A 188 4.02 14.33 -5.35
C TRP A 188 2.91 14.87 -6.27
N LEU A 189 1.65 14.73 -5.87
CA LEU A 189 0.47 15.08 -6.69
C LEU A 189 -0.54 15.92 -5.88
N PRO A 190 -0.14 17.11 -5.39
CA PRO A 190 -0.93 17.89 -4.42
C PRO A 190 -2.30 18.33 -4.94
N ASP A 191 -2.39 18.63 -6.23
CA ASP A 191 -3.60 19.17 -6.86
C ASP A 191 -4.47 18.10 -7.54
N VAL A 192 -4.07 16.84 -7.48
CA VAL A 192 -4.81 15.77 -8.12
C VAL A 192 -5.78 15.13 -7.11
N PRO A 193 -7.08 15.12 -7.39
CA PRO A 193 -8.05 14.43 -6.57
C PRO A 193 -7.67 12.96 -6.33
N PHE A 194 -7.85 12.52 -5.09
CA PHE A 194 -7.63 11.14 -4.70
C PHE A 194 -8.97 10.45 -4.41
N GLN A 195 -9.17 9.26 -4.97
CA GLN A 195 -10.31 8.40 -4.67
C GLN A 195 -9.81 7.09 -4.07
N PRO A 196 -10.18 6.77 -2.82
CA PRO A 196 -9.89 5.46 -2.25
C PRO A 196 -10.59 4.37 -3.07
N LYS A 197 -10.02 3.18 -3.12
CA LYS A 197 -10.73 1.99 -3.62
C LYS A 197 -11.65 1.49 -2.50
N GLY A 198 -12.81 0.96 -2.88
CA GLY A 198 -13.63 0.21 -1.94
C GLY A 198 -12.99 -1.12 -1.53
N LEU A 199 -13.70 -1.89 -0.77
CA LEU A 199 -13.28 -3.23 -0.36
C LEU A 199 -13.47 -4.20 -1.52
N LEU A 200 -12.35 -4.55 -2.15
CA LEU A 200 -12.24 -5.51 -3.24
C LEU A 200 -11.43 -6.69 -2.74
N ALA A 201 -12.07 -7.84 -2.60
CA ALA A 201 -11.44 -9.11 -2.26
C ALA A 201 -11.41 -10.03 -3.48
N THR A 202 -10.55 -11.02 -3.48
CA THR A 202 -10.51 -12.07 -4.52
C THR A 202 -11.84 -12.81 -4.59
N GLU A 203 -12.46 -12.99 -3.45
CA GLU A 203 -13.73 -13.69 -3.27
C GLU A 203 -14.94 -12.89 -3.80
N GLY A 204 -14.82 -11.55 -3.84
CA GLY A 204 -15.88 -10.71 -4.37
C GLY A 204 -15.71 -9.21 -4.11
N VAL A 205 -16.53 -8.43 -4.80
CA VAL A 205 -16.61 -6.98 -4.64
C VAL A 205 -17.57 -6.67 -3.49
N THR A 206 -17.04 -6.21 -2.36
CA THR A 206 -17.86 -5.87 -1.18
C THR A 206 -18.36 -4.42 -1.22
N SER A 207 -17.51 -3.48 -1.60
CA SER A 207 -17.91 -2.06 -1.68
C SER A 207 -17.14 -1.31 -2.76
N PHE A 208 -17.68 -0.17 -3.17
CA PHE A 208 -17.05 0.72 -4.14
C PHE A 208 -17.27 2.18 -3.75
N PRO A 209 -16.30 3.08 -4.02
CA PRO A 209 -16.42 4.47 -3.65
C PRO A 209 -17.47 5.19 -4.51
N LEU A 210 -18.20 6.12 -3.90
CA LEU A 210 -19.04 7.10 -4.55
C LEU A 210 -18.47 8.49 -4.31
N ARG A 211 -18.46 9.35 -5.35
CA ARG A 211 -17.86 10.67 -5.30
C ARG A 211 -18.46 11.60 -4.24
N SER A 212 -19.75 11.47 -3.99
CA SER A 212 -20.51 12.32 -3.06
C SER A 212 -20.59 11.77 -1.64
N SER A 213 -19.88 10.69 -1.33
CA SER A 213 -20.03 9.99 -0.06
C SER A 213 -18.73 9.91 0.73
N HIS A 214 -18.82 10.05 2.05
CA HIS A 214 -17.72 9.76 2.98
C HIS A 214 -17.72 8.26 3.33
N GLY A 215 -17.22 7.44 2.41
CA GLY A 215 -17.19 5.99 2.52
C GLY A 215 -17.53 5.32 1.20
N SER A 216 -17.40 4.01 1.16
CA SER A 216 -17.68 3.19 -0.02
C SER A 216 -19.04 2.53 0.12
N ALA A 217 -19.90 2.66 -0.89
CA ALA A 217 -21.22 2.04 -0.87
C ALA A 217 -21.10 0.51 -0.94
N LEU A 218 -21.88 -0.20 -0.14
CA LEU A 218 -21.99 -1.64 -0.22
C LEU A 218 -22.46 -2.06 -1.63
N ALA A 219 -21.79 -3.05 -2.20
CA ALA A 219 -22.11 -3.56 -3.53
C ALA A 219 -23.34 -4.48 -3.52
N ILE A 220 -24.50 -3.95 -3.11
CA ILE A 220 -25.75 -4.68 -2.81
C ILE A 220 -26.28 -5.58 -3.94
N ARG A 221 -25.74 -5.46 -5.15
CA ARG A 221 -26.13 -6.26 -6.32
C ARG A 221 -25.10 -7.29 -6.73
N SER A 222 -23.93 -7.35 -6.04
CA SER A 222 -22.88 -8.29 -6.39
C SER A 222 -23.07 -9.65 -5.75
N HIS A 223 -23.35 -9.67 -4.45
CA HIS A 223 -23.39 -10.88 -3.64
C HIS A 223 -24.41 -10.72 -2.50
N VAL A 224 -24.66 -11.79 -1.77
CA VAL A 224 -25.37 -11.73 -0.48
C VAL A 224 -24.34 -11.45 0.61
N PHE A 225 -24.60 -10.41 1.41
CA PHE A 225 -23.74 -9.98 2.50
C PHE A 225 -24.44 -10.15 3.85
N GLU A 226 -23.70 -10.69 4.80
CA GLU A 226 -24.07 -10.74 6.20
C GLU A 226 -22.92 -10.13 7.03
N PHE A 227 -23.24 -9.64 8.22
CA PHE A 227 -22.31 -8.85 9.03
C PHE A 227 -22.33 -9.33 10.48
N GLN A 228 -21.17 -9.68 11.02
CA GLN A 228 -21.02 -10.04 12.42
C GLN A 228 -20.33 -8.91 13.19
N PRO A 229 -20.86 -8.48 14.36
CA PRO A 229 -20.18 -7.49 15.19
C PRO A 229 -18.74 -7.92 15.54
N VAL A 230 -17.78 -6.99 15.49
CA VAL A 230 -16.35 -7.27 15.75
C VAL A 230 -16.09 -7.75 17.18
N GLU A 231 -16.91 -7.39 18.13
CA GLU A 231 -16.80 -7.79 19.55
C GLU A 231 -16.97 -9.30 19.77
N THR A 232 -17.51 -10.00 18.79
CA THR A 232 -17.66 -11.46 18.82
C THR A 232 -16.64 -12.12 17.89
N ALA A 233 -16.08 -13.26 18.32
CA ALA A 233 -15.26 -14.07 17.42
C ALA A 233 -16.07 -14.46 16.18
N VAL A 234 -15.42 -14.43 14.99
CA VAL A 234 -16.07 -14.87 13.74
C VAL A 234 -16.51 -16.31 13.88
N ASP A 235 -17.80 -16.51 13.82
CA ASP A 235 -18.41 -17.84 13.83
C ASP A 235 -19.47 -17.88 12.72
N PRO A 236 -19.19 -18.54 11.58
CA PRO A 236 -20.15 -18.62 10.48
C PRO A 236 -21.49 -19.28 10.86
N THR A 237 -21.54 -20.00 11.97
CA THR A 237 -22.78 -20.65 12.45
C THR A 237 -23.67 -19.72 13.24
N ARG A 238 -23.14 -18.58 13.75
CA ARG A 238 -23.91 -17.63 14.53
C ARG A 238 -24.79 -16.74 13.64
N PRO A 239 -25.90 -16.23 14.20
CA PRO A 239 -26.71 -15.19 13.55
C PRO A 239 -25.84 -13.99 13.18
N ALA A 240 -26.05 -13.45 12.00
CA ALA A 240 -25.42 -12.25 11.50
C ALA A 240 -26.50 -11.21 11.14
N LYS A 241 -26.11 -9.93 11.14
CA LYS A 241 -26.98 -8.83 10.73
C LYS A 241 -27.02 -8.73 9.20
N TRP A 242 -28.15 -8.31 8.69
CA TRP A 242 -28.30 -7.91 7.30
C TRP A 242 -27.87 -6.45 7.08
N ALA A 243 -27.68 -6.03 5.84
CA ALA A 243 -27.26 -4.68 5.50
C ALA A 243 -28.17 -3.57 6.05
N TRP A 244 -29.45 -3.83 6.19
CA TRP A 244 -30.45 -2.89 6.73
C TRP A 244 -30.52 -2.86 8.26
N GLU A 245 -29.82 -3.76 8.95
CA GLU A 245 -29.72 -3.83 10.41
C GLU A 245 -28.39 -3.22 10.92
N LEU A 246 -27.58 -2.71 10.01
CA LEU A 246 -26.30 -2.10 10.37
C LEU A 246 -26.52 -0.73 11.02
N GLU A 247 -25.62 -0.40 11.93
CA GLU A 247 -25.65 0.84 12.72
C GLU A 247 -24.42 1.70 12.41
N GLN A 248 -24.62 3.00 12.23
CA GLN A 248 -23.53 3.94 11.98
C GLN A 248 -22.56 3.98 13.18
N GLY A 249 -21.27 4.01 12.90
CA GLY A 249 -20.20 4.00 13.89
C GLY A 249 -19.83 2.61 14.41
N CYS A 250 -20.65 1.58 14.10
CA CYS A 250 -20.36 0.21 14.50
C CYS A 250 -19.46 -0.51 13.51
N ARG A 251 -18.70 -1.49 14.01
CA ARG A 251 -17.76 -2.31 13.24
C ARG A 251 -18.28 -3.73 13.09
N TYR A 252 -18.05 -4.27 11.91
CA TYR A 252 -18.51 -5.60 11.54
C TYR A 252 -17.47 -6.35 10.72
N GLN A 253 -17.49 -7.66 10.85
CA GLN A 253 -16.82 -8.60 9.96
C GLN A 253 -17.77 -9.00 8.84
N VAL A 254 -17.26 -9.11 7.63
CA VAL A 254 -18.08 -9.39 6.44
C VAL A 254 -18.10 -10.89 6.16
N LEU A 255 -19.29 -11.44 6.07
CA LEU A 255 -19.56 -12.77 5.53
C LEU A 255 -20.14 -12.63 4.12
N LEU A 256 -19.66 -13.47 3.21
CA LEU A 256 -19.95 -13.37 1.79
C LEU A 256 -20.54 -14.67 1.26
N THR A 257 -21.70 -14.58 0.60
CA THR A 257 -22.26 -15.68 -0.19
C THR A 257 -22.28 -15.29 -1.65
N THR A 258 -21.63 -16.10 -2.50
CA THR A 258 -21.44 -15.80 -3.93
C THR A 258 -22.08 -16.84 -4.82
N GLY A 259 -22.41 -16.45 -6.05
CA GLY A 259 -22.85 -17.38 -7.09
C GLY A 259 -21.76 -18.37 -7.54
N GLY A 260 -20.50 -18.13 -7.17
CA GLY A 260 -19.37 -19.03 -7.42
C GLY A 260 -19.21 -20.17 -6.40
N GLY A 261 -20.14 -20.28 -5.41
CA GLY A 261 -20.16 -21.41 -4.47
C GLY A 261 -19.57 -21.16 -3.10
N LEU A 262 -19.25 -19.91 -2.74
CA LEU A 262 -18.92 -19.54 -1.36
C LEU A 262 -20.22 -19.30 -0.60
N TYR A 263 -20.41 -19.97 0.53
CA TYR A 263 -21.58 -19.81 1.41
C TYR A 263 -21.15 -19.34 2.79
N ARG A 264 -21.65 -18.15 3.21
CA ARG A 264 -21.30 -17.51 4.48
C ARG A 264 -19.80 -17.47 4.77
N TYR A 265 -19.03 -17.25 3.72
CA TYR A 265 -17.57 -17.26 3.77
C TYR A 265 -17.06 -16.02 4.50
N ALA A 266 -16.31 -16.23 5.58
CA ALA A 266 -15.68 -15.16 6.33
C ALA A 266 -14.42 -14.70 5.60
N ILE A 267 -14.47 -13.56 4.90
CA ILE A 267 -13.32 -13.01 4.18
C ILE A 267 -12.23 -12.49 5.12
N GLY A 268 -12.57 -12.36 6.40
CA GLY A 268 -11.65 -11.86 7.43
C GLY A 268 -11.44 -10.34 7.39
N ASP A 269 -12.19 -9.62 6.59
CA ASP A 269 -12.11 -8.16 6.52
C ASP A 269 -13.10 -7.52 7.49
N GLU A 270 -12.62 -6.49 8.21
CA GLU A 270 -13.40 -5.67 9.12
C GLU A 270 -13.73 -4.33 8.48
N ILE A 271 -14.98 -3.91 8.67
CA ILE A 271 -15.47 -2.63 8.18
C ILE A 271 -16.11 -1.82 9.33
N GLU A 272 -16.12 -0.52 9.17
CA GLU A 272 -16.90 0.42 9.95
C GLU A 272 -18.01 1.02 9.06
N VAL A 273 -19.21 1.13 9.58
CA VAL A 273 -20.32 1.82 8.91
C VAL A 273 -20.17 3.31 9.15
N THR A 274 -19.76 4.07 8.15
CA THR A 274 -19.54 5.52 8.27
C THR A 274 -20.79 6.34 8.06
N GLY A 275 -21.88 5.73 7.60
CA GLY A 275 -23.18 6.35 7.33
C GLY A 275 -23.97 5.58 6.30
N PHE A 276 -24.93 6.26 5.70
CA PHE A 276 -25.82 5.68 4.70
C PHE A 276 -26.01 6.63 3.51
N SER A 277 -26.06 6.07 2.30
CA SER A 277 -26.55 6.74 1.11
C SER A 277 -27.94 6.21 0.81
N ARG A 278 -28.99 6.98 1.16
CA ARG A 278 -30.36 6.48 1.29
C ARG A 278 -30.41 5.32 2.30
N GLN A 279 -30.71 4.10 1.85
CA GLN A 279 -30.71 2.89 2.69
C GLN A 279 -29.46 2.02 2.52
N CYS A 280 -28.55 2.41 1.60
CA CYS A 280 -27.33 1.65 1.35
C CYS A 280 -26.25 2.05 2.36
N PRO A 281 -25.69 1.14 3.15
CA PRO A 281 -24.60 1.47 4.08
C PRO A 281 -23.33 1.89 3.34
N LEU A 282 -22.68 2.90 3.90
CA LEU A 282 -21.38 3.37 3.50
C LEU A 282 -20.32 2.76 4.42
N LEU A 283 -19.37 2.07 3.82
CA LEU A 283 -18.41 1.25 4.53
C LEU A 283 -17.00 1.85 4.39
N LYS A 284 -16.23 1.73 5.46
CA LYS A 284 -14.80 2.00 5.48
C LYS A 284 -14.07 0.75 5.93
N PHE A 285 -13.07 0.31 5.18
CA PHE A 285 -12.24 -0.81 5.59
C PHE A 285 -11.36 -0.40 6.78
N THR A 286 -11.40 -1.18 7.87
CA THR A 286 -10.65 -0.88 9.10
C THR A 286 -9.46 -1.81 9.31
N GLY A 287 -9.47 -3.01 8.73
CA GLY A 287 -8.40 -3.98 8.87
C GLY A 287 -8.86 -5.40 8.57
N ARG A 288 -8.04 -6.36 8.96
CA ARG A 288 -8.39 -7.77 8.85
C ARG A 288 -8.56 -8.39 10.23
N ALA A 289 -9.63 -9.15 10.38
CA ALA A 289 -9.82 -10.01 11.53
C ALA A 289 -8.64 -11.00 11.65
N GLY A 290 -8.15 -11.18 12.87
CA GLY A 290 -7.04 -12.10 13.11
C GLY A 290 -5.66 -11.58 12.71
N VAL A 291 -5.49 -10.32 12.25
CA VAL A 291 -4.20 -9.65 12.27
C VAL A 291 -3.97 -9.15 13.68
N GLN A 292 -3.51 -10.04 14.51
CA GLN A 292 -3.15 -9.77 15.89
C GLN A 292 -1.76 -10.32 16.18
N SER A 293 -1.08 -9.73 17.14
CA SER A 293 0.09 -10.32 17.80
C SER A 293 -0.34 -10.73 19.20
N ASP A 294 0.15 -11.87 19.60
CA ASP A 294 -0.14 -12.48 20.88
C ASP A 294 1.10 -13.22 21.37
N LEU A 295 1.81 -12.66 22.33
CA LEU A 295 3.04 -13.23 22.89
C LEU A 295 2.76 -13.99 24.19
N VAL A 296 1.84 -13.47 25.00
CA VAL A 296 1.53 -14.00 26.35
C VAL A 296 0.03 -13.90 26.68
N GLY A 297 -0.84 -13.73 25.67
CA GLY A 297 -2.29 -13.63 25.83
C GLY A 297 -2.86 -12.21 25.68
N GLU A 298 -2.05 -11.21 25.28
CA GLU A 298 -2.44 -9.80 25.21
C GLU A 298 -3.29 -9.42 23.99
N LYS A 299 -3.27 -10.22 22.93
CA LYS A 299 -4.12 -10.10 21.72
C LYS A 299 -4.19 -8.68 21.14
N LEU A 300 -3.04 -8.13 20.76
CA LEU A 300 -2.97 -6.83 20.12
C LEU A 300 -3.49 -6.90 18.67
N HIS A 301 -4.63 -6.29 18.40
CA HIS A 301 -5.19 -6.15 17.05
C HIS A 301 -4.54 -5.02 16.27
N GLU A 302 -4.39 -5.20 14.97
CA GLU A 302 -3.73 -4.23 14.08
C GLU A 302 -4.34 -2.82 14.19
N GLN A 303 -5.67 -2.72 14.28
CA GLN A 303 -6.32 -1.42 14.41
C GLN A 303 -5.99 -0.72 15.73
N HIS A 304 -5.97 -1.47 16.85
CA HIS A 304 -5.60 -0.90 18.15
C HIS A 304 -4.19 -0.36 18.13
N VAL A 305 -3.24 -1.11 17.55
CA VAL A 305 -1.85 -0.68 17.39
C VAL A 305 -1.73 0.56 16.50
N ARG A 306 -2.46 0.61 15.38
CA ARG A 306 -2.49 1.77 14.48
C ARG A 306 -2.99 3.02 15.18
N ASP A 307 -4.11 2.89 15.90
CA ASP A 307 -4.69 4.00 16.63
C ASP A 307 -3.78 4.47 17.78
N ALA A 308 -3.11 3.53 18.46
CA ALA A 308 -2.13 3.86 19.50
C ALA A 308 -0.96 4.66 18.93
N ILE A 309 -0.36 4.23 17.84
CA ILE A 309 0.75 4.93 17.18
C ILE A 309 0.27 6.30 16.69
N ARG A 310 -0.85 6.37 15.97
CA ARG A 310 -1.40 7.62 15.43
C ARG A 310 -1.64 8.65 16.52
N ARG A 311 -2.40 8.33 17.59
CA ARG A 311 -2.72 9.25 18.68
C ARG A 311 -1.48 9.71 19.42
N SER A 312 -0.50 8.82 19.61
CA SER A 312 0.77 9.16 20.26
C SER A 312 1.57 10.15 19.42
N CYS A 313 1.70 9.90 18.13
CA CYS A 313 2.38 10.80 17.22
C CYS A 313 1.67 12.16 17.09
N GLU A 314 0.34 12.18 16.98
CA GLU A 314 -0.46 13.41 16.97
C GLU A 314 -0.21 14.24 18.23
N SER A 315 -0.18 13.61 19.42
CA SER A 315 0.07 14.29 20.69
C SER A 315 1.45 14.93 20.79
N LEU A 316 2.42 14.38 20.06
CA LEU A 316 3.80 14.84 19.97
C LEU A 316 4.07 15.73 18.75
N ARG A 317 3.04 16.01 17.93
CA ARG A 317 3.12 16.72 16.64
C ARG A 317 4.11 16.08 15.66
N LEU A 318 4.13 14.76 15.64
CA LEU A 318 4.99 13.96 14.78
C LEU A 318 4.18 13.38 13.61
N GLU A 319 4.84 13.26 12.46
CA GLU A 319 4.27 12.66 11.26
C GLU A 319 5.05 11.40 10.86
N PRO A 320 4.62 10.20 11.30
CA PRO A 320 5.27 8.99 10.88
C PRO A 320 4.96 8.71 9.40
N ALA A 321 6.01 8.45 8.63
CA ALA A 321 5.92 8.04 7.23
C ALA A 321 5.99 6.51 7.05
N PHE A 322 6.54 5.82 8.04
CA PHE A 322 6.51 4.37 8.20
C PHE A 322 6.36 4.05 9.68
N ALA A 323 5.51 3.07 10.02
CA ALA A 323 5.34 2.60 11.38
C ALA A 323 4.97 1.12 11.40
N MET A 324 5.62 0.37 12.31
CA MET A 324 5.39 -1.06 12.47
C MET A 324 5.73 -1.49 13.89
N LEU A 325 4.81 -2.19 14.56
CA LEU A 325 5.06 -2.84 15.84
C LEU A 325 5.56 -4.26 15.57
N ILE A 326 6.72 -4.60 16.08
CA ILE A 326 7.33 -5.92 15.92
C ILE A 326 7.43 -6.65 17.25
N PRO A 327 7.17 -7.97 17.30
CA PRO A 327 7.44 -8.78 18.46
C PRO A 327 8.96 -8.98 18.62
N VAL A 328 9.44 -8.84 19.85
CA VAL A 328 10.84 -9.07 20.20
C VAL A 328 10.92 -10.15 21.28
N HIS A 329 11.56 -11.25 20.95
CA HIS A 329 11.83 -12.32 21.87
C HIS A 329 13.17 -12.13 22.57
N ALA A 330 13.36 -12.76 23.73
CA ALA A 330 14.65 -12.79 24.38
C ALA A 330 15.69 -13.48 23.46
N GLU A 331 16.89 -12.93 23.37
CA GLU A 331 18.00 -13.63 22.72
C GLU A 331 18.36 -14.89 23.53
N ALA A 332 18.90 -15.89 22.86
CA ALA A 332 19.27 -17.17 23.53
C ALA A 332 20.26 -17.02 24.68
N SER A 333 20.99 -15.88 24.72
CA SER A 333 21.91 -15.48 25.79
C SER A 333 21.22 -14.93 27.04
N ASP A 334 19.96 -14.52 26.94
CA ASP A 334 19.23 -13.77 27.99
C ASP A 334 17.83 -14.37 28.23
N GLN A 335 17.79 -15.67 28.52
CA GLN A 335 16.55 -16.44 28.73
C GLN A 335 15.66 -15.95 29.88
N HIS A 336 16.10 -14.97 30.66
CA HIS A 336 15.34 -14.37 31.77
C HIS A 336 14.57 -13.09 31.39
N LEU A 337 14.79 -12.55 30.19
CA LEU A 337 14.08 -11.35 29.74
C LEU A 337 12.68 -11.71 29.18
N ALA A 338 11.65 -11.10 29.73
CA ALA A 338 10.30 -11.23 29.21
C ALA A 338 10.24 -10.81 27.71
N PRO A 339 9.39 -11.44 26.89
CA PRO A 339 9.14 -10.96 25.52
C PRO A 339 8.52 -9.56 25.56
N GLY A 340 8.49 -8.90 24.44
CA GLY A 340 7.89 -7.57 24.36
C GLY A 340 7.73 -7.10 22.92
N TYR A 341 7.43 -5.84 22.79
CA TYR A 341 7.25 -5.20 21.50
C TYR A 341 8.24 -4.07 21.28
N ARG A 342 8.54 -3.81 20.02
CA ARG A 342 9.29 -2.64 19.56
C ARG A 342 8.54 -1.94 18.46
N ALA A 343 8.40 -0.62 18.58
CA ALA A 343 7.88 0.20 17.50
C ALA A 343 9.03 0.63 16.58
N ILE A 344 8.91 0.34 15.30
CA ILE A 344 9.82 0.79 14.23
C ILE A 344 9.15 1.95 13.53
N LEU A 345 9.78 3.12 13.53
CA LEU A 345 9.22 4.34 12.98
C LEU A 345 10.20 5.02 12.02
N VAL A 346 9.68 5.63 10.96
CA VAL A 346 10.38 6.62 10.14
C VAL A 346 9.57 7.90 10.16
N MET A 347 10.18 9.01 10.55
CA MET A 347 9.51 10.31 10.62
C MET A 347 9.79 11.13 9.37
N ARG A 348 8.81 11.94 8.92
CA ARG A 348 8.98 12.81 7.74
C ARG A 348 9.97 13.94 8.01
N ASN A 349 9.84 14.58 9.16
CA ASN A 349 10.58 15.80 9.50
C ASN A 349 11.19 15.64 10.89
N LEU A 350 12.22 14.80 11.01
CA LEU A 350 12.95 14.67 12.27
C LEU A 350 14.31 15.38 12.13
N ASN A 351 14.44 16.55 12.77
CA ASN A 351 15.71 17.24 12.95
C ASN A 351 16.11 17.07 14.42
N CYS A 352 16.86 16.02 14.73
CA CYS A 352 17.44 15.82 16.06
C CYS A 352 18.87 15.30 15.96
N THR A 353 19.70 15.62 16.93
CA THR A 353 21.04 15.06 17.08
C THR A 353 20.97 13.62 17.59
N THR A 354 22.05 12.87 17.41
CA THR A 354 22.13 11.48 17.90
C THR A 354 21.91 11.37 19.41
N ALA A 355 22.36 12.36 20.19
CA ALA A 355 22.18 12.41 21.64
C ALA A 355 20.72 12.66 22.06
N GLU A 356 20.00 13.44 21.25
CA GLU A 356 18.57 13.71 21.49
C GLU A 356 17.68 12.54 21.06
N LEU A 357 18.15 11.73 20.12
CA LEU A 357 17.39 10.64 19.53
C LEU A 357 16.96 9.59 20.57
N GLU A 358 17.85 9.19 21.47
CA GLU A 358 17.53 8.18 22.51
C GLU A 358 16.46 8.68 23.49
N THR A 359 16.56 9.95 23.87
CA THR A 359 15.55 10.58 24.75
C THR A 359 14.21 10.69 24.03
N PHE A 360 14.26 11.01 22.74
CA PHE A 360 13.09 11.13 21.91
C PHE A 360 12.43 9.75 21.65
N GLU A 361 13.20 8.72 21.34
CA GLU A 361 12.72 7.34 21.21
C GLU A 361 12.01 6.88 22.49
N ARG A 362 12.58 7.16 23.66
CA ARG A 362 11.98 6.81 24.95
C ARG A 362 10.65 7.54 25.17
N ASN A 363 10.58 8.83 24.89
CA ASN A 363 9.36 9.61 25.03
C ASN A 363 8.25 9.10 24.08
N VAL A 364 8.59 8.79 22.85
CA VAL A 364 7.65 8.19 21.88
C VAL A 364 7.19 6.81 22.37
N ALA A 365 8.10 5.97 22.88
CA ALA A 365 7.77 4.66 23.44
C ALA A 365 6.76 4.77 24.59
N GLU A 366 6.99 5.69 25.53
CA GLU A 366 6.09 5.90 26.69
C GLU A 366 4.68 6.33 26.24
N LYS A 367 4.58 7.18 25.21
CA LYS A 367 3.29 7.63 24.69
C LYS A 367 2.54 6.51 23.98
N ILE A 368 3.24 5.71 23.18
CA ILE A 368 2.62 4.54 22.50
C ILE A 368 2.20 3.49 23.54
N GLU A 369 3.06 3.20 24.51
CA GLU A 369 2.78 2.29 25.62
C GLU A 369 1.49 2.67 26.36
N LEU A 370 1.34 3.95 26.69
CA LEU A 370 0.14 4.47 27.34
C LEU A 370 -1.12 4.20 26.52
N GLN A 371 -1.06 4.35 25.21
CA GLN A 371 -2.19 4.07 24.32
C GLN A 371 -2.44 2.56 24.16
N LEU A 372 -1.38 1.73 24.08
CA LEU A 372 -1.51 0.26 24.04
C LEU A 372 -2.16 -0.27 25.31
N CYS A 373 -1.90 0.33 26.46
CA CYS A 373 -2.51 -0.02 27.75
C CYS A 373 -4.04 0.24 27.81
N ASN A 374 -4.66 0.84 26.81
CA ASN A 374 -6.12 0.83 26.68
C ASN A 374 -6.66 -0.58 26.36
N ASN A 375 -5.84 -1.49 25.82
CA ASN A 375 -6.12 -2.91 25.84
C ASN A 375 -5.88 -3.47 27.25
N SER A 376 -6.92 -4.02 27.87
CA SER A 376 -6.87 -4.52 29.26
C SER A 376 -5.93 -5.71 29.42
N GLN A 377 -5.83 -6.58 28.42
CA GLN A 377 -4.98 -7.77 28.43
C GLN A 377 -3.51 -7.36 28.31
N TYR A 378 -3.19 -6.42 27.42
CA TYR A 378 -1.85 -5.85 27.29
C TYR A 378 -1.40 -5.17 28.59
N ARG A 379 -2.24 -4.29 29.16
CA ARG A 379 -1.98 -3.64 30.44
C ARG A 379 -1.75 -4.63 31.58
N TYR A 380 -2.53 -5.72 31.61
CA TYR A 380 -2.39 -6.78 32.59
C TYR A 380 -1.05 -7.52 32.45
N ALA A 381 -0.68 -7.88 31.21
CA ALA A 381 0.58 -8.56 30.91
C ALA A 381 1.80 -7.72 31.27
N ILE A 382 1.78 -6.40 31.01
CA ILE A 382 2.81 -5.44 31.45
C ILE A 382 2.86 -5.38 32.99
N GLY A 383 1.69 -5.26 33.64
CA GLY A 383 1.59 -5.17 35.09
C GLY A 383 2.11 -6.42 35.83
N LEU A 384 2.01 -7.58 35.24
CA LEU A 384 2.55 -8.84 35.74
C LEU A 384 4.02 -9.07 35.37
N GLY A 385 4.64 -8.19 34.57
CA GLY A 385 6.00 -8.42 34.06
C GLY A 385 6.12 -9.55 33.05
N GLN A 386 5.01 -10.05 32.52
CA GLN A 386 4.99 -11.06 31.45
C GLN A 386 5.42 -10.47 30.11
N LEU A 387 5.14 -9.19 29.90
CA LEU A 387 5.68 -8.39 28.80
C LEU A 387 6.61 -7.31 29.37
N ARG A 388 7.72 -7.08 28.68
CA ARG A 388 8.55 -5.88 28.94
C ARG A 388 7.91 -4.65 28.31
N LYS A 389 8.24 -3.49 28.87
CA LYS A 389 7.79 -2.21 28.32
C LYS A 389 8.19 -2.04 26.85
N LEU A 390 7.37 -1.31 26.11
CA LEU A 390 7.61 -1.00 24.72
C LEU A 390 8.96 -0.30 24.52
N ASP A 391 9.69 -0.76 23.53
CA ASP A 391 10.87 -0.10 23.01
C ASP A 391 10.56 0.53 21.65
N THR A 392 11.29 1.58 21.25
CA THR A 392 11.07 2.28 19.98
C THR A 392 12.39 2.52 19.28
N TRP A 393 12.43 2.24 17.99
CA TRP A 393 13.51 2.66 17.10
C TRP A 393 12.98 3.64 16.07
N ILE A 394 13.60 4.81 16.00
CA ILE A 394 13.37 5.77 14.94
C ILE A 394 14.53 5.62 13.95
N LEU A 395 14.20 5.14 12.75
CA LEU A 395 15.19 4.84 11.74
C LEU A 395 15.58 6.11 10.98
N PRO A 396 16.89 6.44 10.90
CA PRO A 396 17.40 7.58 10.13
C PRO A 396 17.47 7.23 8.64
N THR A 397 16.32 6.93 8.05
CA THR A 397 16.22 6.46 6.65
C THR A 397 15.01 7.09 5.98
N SER A 398 14.94 6.99 4.64
CA SER A 398 13.75 7.43 3.93
C SER A 398 12.61 6.43 4.06
N PRO A 399 11.34 6.87 3.94
CA PRO A 399 10.17 5.99 3.97
C PRO A 399 10.24 4.90 2.89
N GLU A 400 10.75 5.24 1.70
CA GLU A 400 10.89 4.32 0.57
C GLU A 400 11.91 3.22 0.87
N GLN A 401 13.02 3.58 1.53
CA GLN A 401 14.03 2.60 1.93
C GLN A 401 13.49 1.65 2.99
N ALA A 402 12.77 2.16 4.00
CA ALA A 402 12.13 1.34 5.01
C ALA A 402 11.09 0.40 4.38
N TRP A 403 10.28 0.91 3.46
CA TRP A 403 9.32 0.12 2.71
C TRP A 403 10.00 -0.96 1.86
N SER A 404 11.07 -0.61 1.14
CA SER A 404 11.83 -1.56 0.31
C SER A 404 12.40 -2.71 1.13
N VAL A 405 12.91 -2.42 2.33
CA VAL A 405 13.40 -3.45 3.26
C VAL A 405 12.27 -4.34 3.75
N TYR A 406 11.14 -3.77 4.15
CA TYR A 406 9.94 -4.52 4.52
C TYR A 406 9.46 -5.42 3.37
N GLU A 407 9.32 -4.87 2.17
CA GLU A 407 8.87 -5.63 1.00
C GLU A 407 9.83 -6.76 0.62
N SER A 408 11.14 -6.52 0.70
CA SER A 408 12.17 -7.52 0.43
C SER A 408 12.11 -8.68 1.42
N GLU A 409 11.89 -8.39 2.70
CA GLU A 409 11.72 -9.42 3.72
C GLU A 409 10.42 -10.20 3.56
N CYS A 410 9.32 -9.54 3.19
CA CYS A 410 8.07 -10.21 2.86
C CYS A 410 8.24 -11.19 1.70
N ARG A 411 8.99 -10.81 0.67
CA ARG A 411 9.33 -11.69 -0.46
C ARG A 411 10.20 -12.87 -0.02
N ARG A 412 11.21 -12.62 0.82
CA ARG A 412 12.07 -13.68 1.39
C ARG A 412 11.26 -14.71 2.20
N ARG A 413 10.18 -14.24 2.85
CA ARG A 413 9.21 -15.08 3.57
C ARG A 413 8.17 -15.74 2.66
N GLY A 414 8.30 -15.63 1.34
CA GLY A 414 7.45 -16.30 0.35
C GLY A 414 6.20 -15.53 -0.08
N GLN A 415 6.06 -14.25 0.30
CA GLN A 415 4.93 -13.45 -0.18
C GLN A 415 5.18 -12.96 -1.61
N LYS A 416 4.14 -12.97 -2.43
CA LYS A 416 4.19 -12.41 -3.79
C LYS A 416 4.20 -10.89 -3.74
N SER A 417 4.99 -10.23 -4.58
CA SER A 417 5.12 -8.77 -4.58
C SER A 417 3.78 -8.03 -4.70
N GLY A 418 2.83 -8.56 -5.48
CA GLY A 418 1.49 -7.96 -5.62
C GLY A 418 0.58 -8.13 -4.39
N ASP A 419 0.90 -9.07 -3.51
CA ASP A 419 0.10 -9.39 -2.31
C ASP A 419 0.65 -8.72 -1.04
N ILE A 420 1.81 -8.07 -1.12
CA ILE A 420 2.43 -7.40 0.02
C ILE A 420 1.65 -6.13 0.32
N LYS A 421 1.04 -6.11 1.50
CA LYS A 421 0.25 -4.98 2.00
C LYS A 421 0.95 -4.33 3.18
N PRO A 422 0.88 -2.99 3.31
CA PRO A 422 1.31 -2.34 4.54
C PRO A 422 0.59 -2.91 5.75
N THR A 423 1.34 -3.18 6.81
CA THR A 423 0.79 -3.55 8.12
C THR A 423 1.52 -2.76 9.20
N VAL A 424 0.79 -2.41 10.25
CA VAL A 424 1.39 -1.77 11.43
C VAL A 424 1.74 -2.77 12.53
N ILE A 425 1.51 -4.06 12.30
CA ILE A 425 1.88 -5.12 13.24
C ILE A 425 2.54 -6.27 12.48
N ALA A 426 3.74 -6.63 12.89
CA ALA A 426 4.49 -7.71 12.27
C ALA A 426 3.94 -9.07 12.69
N ARG A 427 3.91 -9.99 11.75
CA ARG A 427 3.70 -11.41 12.03
C ARG A 427 5.04 -12.13 12.11
N GLY A 428 5.21 -12.91 13.17
CA GLY A 428 6.39 -13.74 13.38
C GLY A 428 7.64 -12.96 13.83
N ALA A 429 8.65 -13.70 14.24
CA ALA A 429 9.90 -13.18 14.79
C ALA A 429 10.91 -12.76 13.72
N GLY A 430 12.02 -12.13 14.15
CA GLY A 430 13.19 -11.82 13.32
C GLY A 430 13.14 -10.51 12.55
N TRP A 431 12.10 -9.71 12.73
CA TRP A 431 12.00 -8.38 12.14
C TRP A 431 12.99 -7.38 12.74
N ASP A 432 13.36 -7.56 13.99
CA ASP A 432 14.39 -6.78 14.68
C ASP A 432 15.73 -6.83 13.94
N ASN A 433 16.17 -8.02 13.52
CA ASN A 433 17.41 -8.18 12.74
C ASN A 433 17.33 -7.48 11.37
N VAL A 434 16.16 -7.49 10.73
CA VAL A 434 15.94 -6.83 9.44
C VAL A 434 16.11 -5.31 9.56
N PHE A 435 15.50 -4.69 10.55
CA PHE A 435 15.57 -3.26 10.76
C PHE A 435 16.87 -2.80 11.45
N LYS A 436 17.51 -3.68 12.24
CA LYS A 436 18.83 -3.44 12.85
C LYS A 436 19.88 -3.14 11.78
N ALA A 437 19.85 -3.87 10.66
CA ALA A 437 20.77 -3.64 9.53
C ALA A 437 20.70 -2.21 8.96
N ILE A 438 19.53 -1.57 8.94
CA ILE A 438 19.38 -0.19 8.48
C ILE A 438 19.84 0.81 9.56
N ARG A 439 19.61 0.49 10.85
CA ARG A 439 20.04 1.34 11.96
C ARG A 439 21.57 1.42 12.05
N TRP A 440 22.28 0.32 11.80
CA TRP A 440 23.75 0.23 11.89
C TRP A 440 24.48 0.83 10.68
N ASN A 441 23.96 0.70 9.47
CA ASN A 441 24.65 1.16 8.25
C ASN A 441 24.86 2.69 8.18
N LYS A 442 24.15 3.49 8.98
CA LYS A 442 24.37 4.95 9.00
C LYS A 442 25.26 5.42 10.15
N SER A 443 25.44 4.62 11.20
CA SER A 443 26.39 4.97 12.28
C SER A 443 27.86 4.87 11.79
N SER A 444 28.14 4.03 10.81
CA SER A 444 29.49 3.89 10.24
C SER A 444 29.84 4.97 9.21
N GLN A 445 28.88 5.67 8.62
CA GLN A 445 29.14 6.77 7.69
C GLN A 445 29.26 8.15 8.37
N ALA A 446 28.85 8.28 9.63
CA ALA A 446 28.98 9.51 10.41
C ALA A 446 30.32 9.63 11.16
N LEU A 447 31.17 8.58 11.12
CA LEU A 447 32.51 8.58 11.71
C LEU A 447 33.63 8.86 10.71
N ASP A 448 33.30 8.98 9.41
CA ASP A 448 34.26 9.27 8.32
C ASP A 448 34.00 10.65 7.64
N GLN A 449 33.31 11.57 8.28
CA GLN A 449 33.24 12.99 7.96
C GLN A 449 33.59 13.78 9.24
#